data_29f107650f759aeb47aa54f76a2bf01a
#
_entry.id   29f107650f759aeb47aa54f76a2bf01a
#
_cell.length_a   1.000
_cell.length_b   1.000
_cell.length_c   1.000
_cell.angle_alpha   90.00
_cell.angle_beta   90.00
_cell.angle_gamma   90.00
#
_symmetry.space_group_name_H-M   'P 1'
#
loop_
_entity.id
_entity.type
_entity.pdbx_description
1 polymer ?
#
loop_
_entity_poly.entity_id
_entity_poly.type
_entity_poly.pdbx_seq_one_letter_code
_entity_poly.pdbx_strand_id
1 'polypeptide(L)' 'MEINLPLDIYVEGNSICVLAYTPNYWLHIYNKETGKLISEALPVGRGPGEVVNATSMDYNRNERLLYIRKHPTKCIL' A
#
# COMPACT_ATOMS: atom_id res chain seq x y z
N MET A 1 13.64 5.42 -5.02
CA MET A 1 12.35 4.76 -5.02
C MET A 1 12.08 4.22 -6.41
N GLU A 2 11.97 2.90 -6.56
CA GLU A 2 11.90 2.26 -7.86
C GLU A 2 10.50 1.82 -8.23
N ILE A 3 9.54 2.71 -8.11
CA ILE A 3 8.16 2.43 -8.45
C ILE A 3 7.80 3.23 -9.68
N ASN A 4 7.51 2.52 -10.77
CA ASN A 4 7.27 3.16 -12.06
C ASN A 4 5.94 3.88 -12.16
N LEU A 5 4.87 3.27 -11.68
CA LEU A 5 3.52 3.83 -11.83
C LEU A 5 2.73 3.64 -10.53
N PRO A 6 2.86 4.57 -9.58
CA PRO A 6 2.05 4.48 -8.36
C PRO A 6 0.57 4.69 -8.69
N LEU A 7 -0.27 3.84 -8.11
CA LEU A 7 -1.72 3.97 -8.22
C LEU A 7 -2.25 5.00 -7.25
N ASP A 8 -1.61 5.11 -6.09
CA ASP A 8 -2.00 6.06 -5.07
C ASP A 8 -0.85 6.28 -4.10
N ILE A 9 -0.80 7.44 -3.46
CA ILE A 9 0.22 7.80 -2.48
C ILE A 9 -0.45 8.48 -1.30
N TYR A 10 -0.07 8.08 -0.10
CA TYR A 10 -0.56 8.70 1.12
C TYR A 10 0.60 8.96 2.08
N VAL A 11 0.67 10.15 2.65
CA VAL A 11 1.71 10.53 3.60
C VAL A 11 1.11 10.68 5.00
N GLU A 12 1.68 9.99 5.96
CA GLU A 12 1.28 10.09 7.36
C GLU A 12 2.52 10.16 8.24
N GLY A 13 2.69 11.28 8.95
CA GLY A 13 3.87 11.49 9.79
C GLY A 13 5.16 11.38 8.97
N ASN A 14 6.04 10.47 9.36
CA ASN A 14 7.29 10.21 8.65
C ASN A 14 7.20 9.07 7.66
N SER A 15 6.00 8.59 7.39
CA SER A 15 5.79 7.45 6.49
C SER A 15 5.16 7.89 5.19
N ILE A 16 5.65 7.36 4.08
CA ILE A 16 5.04 7.51 2.77
C ILE A 16 4.54 6.14 2.35
N CYS A 17 3.22 6.01 2.20
CA CYS A 17 2.61 4.77 1.75
C CYS A 17 2.34 4.88 0.25
N VAL A 18 2.91 3.97 -0.52
CA VAL A 18 2.77 3.96 -1.97
C VAL A 18 2.06 2.69 -2.40
N LEU A 19 0.94 2.84 -3.07
CA LEU A 19 0.22 1.72 -3.66
C LEU A 19 0.66 1.59 -5.11
N ALA A 20 1.38 0.51 -5.42
CA ALA A 20 1.89 0.29 -6.76
C ALA A 20 2.13 -1.19 -6.99
N TYR A 21 1.86 -1.65 -8.20
CA TYR A 21 2.14 -3.03 -8.55
C TYR A 21 3.65 -3.27 -8.66
N THR A 22 4.13 -4.26 -7.95
CA THR A 22 5.44 -4.87 -8.17
C THR A 22 5.24 -6.39 -8.19
N PRO A 23 6.20 -7.18 -8.62
CA PRO A 23 6.02 -8.63 -8.67
C PRO A 23 5.67 -9.29 -7.33
N ASN A 24 6.03 -8.67 -6.21
CA ASN A 24 5.84 -9.27 -4.90
C ASN A 24 4.74 -8.64 -4.06
N TYR A 25 4.62 -7.32 -4.10
CA TYR A 25 3.71 -6.59 -3.19
C TYR A 25 3.03 -5.42 -3.87
N TRP A 26 1.87 -5.04 -3.32
CA TRP A 26 1.11 -3.87 -3.76
C TRP A 26 1.43 -2.62 -2.94
N LEU A 27 1.68 -2.77 -1.63
CA LEU A 27 1.86 -1.64 -0.73
C LEU A 27 3.32 -1.55 -0.29
N HIS A 28 3.87 -0.35 -0.39
CA HIS A 28 5.26 -0.08 -0.04
C HIS A 28 5.30 1.13 0.88
N ILE A 29 5.98 1.00 2.02
CA ILE A 29 6.05 2.06 3.01
C ILE A 29 7.50 2.52 3.14
N TYR A 30 7.70 3.82 2.92
CA TYR A 30 9.01 4.44 2.95
C TYR A 30 9.14 5.41 4.11
N ASN A 31 10.36 5.61 4.60
CA ASN A 31 10.67 6.68 5.54
C ASN A 31 10.77 7.99 4.75
N LYS A 32 9.98 8.99 5.16
CA LYS A 32 9.91 10.27 4.48
C LYS A 32 11.24 11.02 4.50
N GLU A 33 12.00 10.94 5.59
CA GLU A 33 13.25 11.66 5.75
C GLU A 33 14.40 11.04 4.99
N THR A 34 14.49 9.71 5.00
CA THR A 34 15.62 9.00 4.41
C THR A 34 15.34 8.45 3.03
N GLY A 35 14.06 8.33 2.66
CA GLY A 35 13.64 7.70 1.41
C GLY A 35 13.80 6.18 1.39
N LYS A 36 14.18 5.60 2.51
CA LYS A 36 14.39 4.15 2.58
C LYS A 36 13.10 3.39 2.77
N LEU A 37 13.02 2.21 2.15
CA LEU A 37 11.90 1.30 2.31
C LEU A 37 11.89 0.76 3.74
N ILE A 38 10.75 0.91 4.43
CA ILE A 38 10.57 0.41 5.78
C ILE A 38 9.92 -0.97 5.74
N SER A 39 8.87 -1.12 4.93
CA SER A 39 8.04 -2.31 4.98
C SER A 39 7.24 -2.44 3.69
N GLU A 40 6.81 -3.67 3.38
CA GLU A 40 5.94 -3.96 2.26
C GLU A 40 4.80 -4.85 2.73
N ALA A 41 3.64 -4.70 2.11
CA ALA A 41 2.44 -5.44 2.49
C ALA A 41 1.58 -5.73 1.27
N LEU A 42 0.55 -6.52 1.45
CA LEU A 42 -0.37 -6.95 0.41
C LEU A 42 0.35 -7.73 -0.69
N PRO A 43 0.71 -8.98 -0.40
CA PRO A 43 1.36 -9.83 -1.42
C PRO A 43 0.51 -9.97 -2.66
N VAL A 44 1.16 -9.92 -3.81
CA VAL A 44 0.48 -10.08 -5.10
C VAL A 44 0.20 -11.55 -5.34
N GLY A 45 -1.04 -11.89 -5.71
CA GLY A 45 -1.38 -13.26 -6.05
C GLY A 45 -2.86 -13.57 -5.89
N ARG A 46 -3.18 -14.85 -5.97
CA ARG A 46 -4.55 -15.35 -5.86
C ARG A 46 -4.75 -16.29 -4.68
N GLY A 47 -3.72 -16.54 -3.90
CA GLY A 47 -3.78 -17.41 -2.75
C GLY A 47 -4.39 -16.73 -1.52
N PRO A 48 -4.54 -17.48 -0.41
CA PRO A 48 -5.03 -16.90 0.84
C PRO A 48 -4.10 -15.78 1.31
N GLY A 49 -4.69 -14.65 1.68
CA GLY A 49 -3.93 -13.50 2.13
C GLY A 49 -3.27 -12.68 1.03
N GLU A 50 -3.38 -13.12 -0.23
CA GLU A 50 -2.83 -12.41 -1.37
C GLU A 50 -3.87 -11.54 -2.05
N VAL A 51 -3.41 -10.53 -2.80
CA VAL A 51 -4.28 -9.56 -3.45
C VAL A 51 -4.12 -9.65 -4.95
N VAL A 52 -5.24 -9.86 -5.65
CA VAL A 52 -5.23 -9.94 -7.12
C VAL A 52 -5.06 -8.56 -7.74
N ASN A 53 -5.77 -7.56 -7.20
CA ASN A 53 -5.73 -6.21 -7.74
C ASN A 53 -6.04 -5.20 -6.65
N ALA A 54 -5.27 -4.13 -6.61
CA ALA A 54 -5.49 -3.02 -5.70
C ALA A 54 -5.61 -1.74 -6.53
N THR A 55 -6.54 -0.86 -6.18
CA THR A 55 -6.85 0.32 -6.99
C THR A 55 -6.60 1.65 -6.31
N SER A 56 -6.86 1.75 -5.01
CA SER A 56 -6.69 3.00 -4.29
C SER A 56 -6.59 2.78 -2.79
N MET A 57 -6.17 3.83 -2.08
CA MET A 57 -6.08 3.85 -0.63
C MET A 57 -6.94 4.97 -0.06
N ASP A 58 -7.39 4.79 1.19
CA ASP A 58 -8.10 5.81 1.91
C ASP A 58 -7.76 5.68 3.39
N TYR A 59 -7.45 6.80 4.06
CA TYR A 59 -7.05 6.76 5.45
C TYR A 59 -8.10 7.43 6.33
N ASN A 60 -8.57 6.71 7.35
CA ASN A 60 -9.48 7.24 8.34
C ASN A 60 -8.69 7.65 9.58
N ARG A 61 -8.55 8.94 9.81
CA ARG A 61 -7.77 9.48 10.93
C ARG A 61 -8.39 9.19 12.29
N ASN A 62 -9.71 9.16 12.36
CA ASN A 62 -10.41 8.92 13.62
C ASN A 62 -10.19 7.48 14.11
N GLU A 63 -10.20 6.54 13.18
CA GLU A 63 -10.00 5.13 13.47
C GLU A 63 -8.54 4.71 13.37
N ARG A 64 -7.69 5.54 12.78
CA ARG A 64 -6.29 5.24 12.48
C ARG A 64 -6.15 3.98 11.63
N LEU A 65 -7.03 3.84 10.65
CA LEU A 65 -7.04 2.68 9.75
C LEU A 65 -6.80 3.12 8.32
N LEU A 66 -5.98 2.36 7.62
CA LEU A 66 -5.74 2.53 6.20
C LEU A 66 -6.60 1.51 5.45
N TYR A 67 -7.49 2.01 4.61
CA TYR A 67 -8.35 1.17 3.79
C TYR A 67 -7.78 1.06 2.39
N ILE A 68 -7.64 -0.17 1.91
CA ILE A 68 -7.16 -0.44 0.57
C ILE A 68 -8.32 -1.01 -0.25
N ARG A 69 -8.63 -0.37 -1.36
CA ARG A 69 -9.61 -0.90 -2.29
C ARG A 69 -8.93 -1.97 -3.14
N LYS A 70 -9.40 -3.19 -3.01
CA LYS A 70 -8.90 -4.31 -3.77
C LYS A 70 -10.05 -5.11 -4.36
N HIS A 71 -9.78 -5.82 -5.42
CA HIS A 71 -10.74 -6.74 -6.00
C HIS A 71 -10.63 -8.10 -5.31
N PRO A 72 -11.74 -8.70 -4.87
CA PRO A 72 -13.13 -8.23 -4.96
C PRO A 72 -13.61 -7.41 -3.77
N THR A 73 -12.86 -7.28 -2.70
CA THR A 73 -13.32 -6.63 -1.46
C THR A 73 -12.30 -5.62 -0.95
N LYS A 74 -12.71 -4.82 0.05
CA LYS A 74 -11.81 -3.90 0.74
C LYS A 74 -10.93 -4.65 1.73
N CYS A 75 -9.72 -4.15 1.92
CA CYS A 75 -8.78 -4.63 2.92
C CYS A 75 -8.48 -3.51 3.91
N ILE A 76 -8.35 -3.87 5.19
CA ILE A 76 -8.01 -2.93 6.26
C ILE A 76 -6.63 -3.28 6.79
N LEU A 77 -5.78 -2.28 6.89
CA LEU A 77 -4.44 -2.45 7.44
C LEU A 77 -4.28 -1.70 8.75
#